data_31f99bd29addf919f753bc06e884ae4a
#
_entry.id   31f99bd29addf919f753bc06e884ae4a
#
_cell.length_a   1.000
_cell.length_b   1.000
_cell.length_c   1.000
_cell.angle_alpha   90.00
_cell.angle_beta   90.00
_cell.angle_gamma   90.00
#
_symmetry.space_group_name_H-M   'P 1'
#
loop_
_entity.id
_entity.type
_entity.pdbx_description
1 polymer ?
#
loop_
_entity_poly.entity_id
_entity_poly.type
_entity_poly.pdbx_seq_one_letter_code
_entity_poly.pdbx_strand_id
1 'polypeptide(L)'
;YEGYTSPKFYLKEPLCFESGGASKNEELLKNLTVKDKIDGDLSNQIKILTNSVVDLYTPGEYPVKLQVSNSAGDTVSFQATIQVYDATDRSEIPFIHLKKYLVYTKKGDKLDAASYISKVCMGGDYDSDVPGDINKSKVKIKDEVDYDTPGSYEITYSVKSGKSRTGTVRLIVIVTE
;
A
#
# COMPACT_ATOMS: atom_id res chain seq x y z
N TYR A 1 1.02 -5.85 30.00
CA TYR A 1 1.34 -7.17 29.46
C TYR A 1 2.75 -7.19 28.93
N GLU A 2 3.57 -8.05 29.50
CA GLU A 2 4.93 -8.25 28.99
C GLU A 2 4.85 -8.83 27.56
N GLY A 3 5.54 -8.19 26.60
CA GLY A 3 5.49 -8.59 25.19
C GLY A 3 4.23 -8.19 24.42
N TYR A 4 3.36 -7.37 25.00
CA TYR A 4 2.22 -6.82 24.26
C TYR A 4 2.69 -5.82 23.21
N THR A 5 2.12 -5.94 22.02
CA THR A 5 2.30 -4.97 20.93
C THR A 5 0.93 -4.53 20.43
N SER A 6 0.83 -3.27 19.99
CA SER A 6 -0.36 -2.73 19.34
C SER A 6 -0.76 -3.58 18.13
N PRO A 7 -2.01 -3.49 17.65
CA PRO A 7 -2.43 -4.19 16.45
C PRO A 7 -1.47 -3.95 15.28
N LYS A 8 -1.14 -5.02 14.56
CA LYS A 8 -0.17 -5.00 13.46
C LYS A 8 -0.87 -5.26 12.12
N PHE A 9 -0.56 -4.39 11.16
CA PHE A 9 -1.13 -4.45 9.81
C PHE A 9 -0.27 -5.26 8.85
N TYR A 10 -0.93 -5.96 7.92
CA TYR A 10 -0.32 -6.69 6.82
C TYR A 10 -1.08 -6.36 5.54
N LEU A 11 -0.38 -6.07 4.47
CA LEU A 11 -0.98 -5.74 3.18
C LEU A 11 -0.44 -6.70 2.12
N LYS A 12 -1.31 -7.55 1.60
CA LYS A 12 -0.96 -8.59 0.62
C LYS A 12 -0.75 -8.02 -0.78
N GLU A 13 -1.61 -7.09 -1.20
CA GLU A 13 -1.58 -6.45 -2.51
C GLU A 13 -1.63 -4.93 -2.34
N PRO A 14 -1.17 -4.15 -3.32
CA PRO A 14 -1.20 -2.70 -3.20
C PRO A 14 -2.63 -2.16 -3.19
N LEU A 15 -2.81 -0.98 -2.60
CA LEU A 15 -4.09 -0.27 -2.62
C LEU A 15 -4.26 0.45 -3.97
N CYS A 16 -4.33 -0.33 -5.03
CA CYS A 16 -4.41 0.12 -6.40
C CYS A 16 -5.52 -0.63 -7.12
N PHE A 17 -6.50 0.10 -7.65
CA PHE A 17 -7.73 -0.46 -8.20
C PHE A 17 -8.02 0.12 -9.57
N GLU A 18 -8.64 -0.68 -10.44
CA GLU A 18 -9.12 -0.15 -11.70
C GLU A 18 -10.45 0.58 -11.51
N SER A 19 -10.68 1.63 -12.29
CA SER A 19 -11.90 2.42 -12.21
C SER A 19 -13.14 1.55 -12.46
N GLY A 20 -14.12 1.61 -11.54
CA GLY A 20 -15.31 0.77 -11.58
C GLY A 20 -15.11 -0.67 -11.13
N GLY A 21 -13.87 -1.08 -10.78
CA GLY A 21 -13.56 -2.45 -10.35
C GLY A 21 -13.98 -2.77 -8.92
N ALA A 22 -14.12 -1.76 -8.07
CA ALA A 22 -14.59 -1.90 -6.70
C ALA A 22 -15.78 -0.94 -6.48
N SER A 23 -16.79 -1.39 -5.76
CA SER A 23 -18.00 -0.59 -5.54
C SER A 23 -18.25 -0.23 -4.08
N LYS A 24 -17.50 -0.82 -3.15
CA LYS A 24 -17.68 -0.63 -1.71
C LYS A 24 -16.33 -0.53 -0.99
N ASN A 25 -16.32 0.20 0.12
CA ASN A 25 -15.12 0.34 0.95
C ASN A 25 -14.57 -0.99 1.47
N GLU A 26 -15.43 -1.98 1.71
CA GLU A 26 -15.00 -3.30 2.14
C GLU A 26 -14.10 -3.99 1.10
N GLU A 27 -14.36 -3.78 -0.18
CA GLU A 27 -13.53 -4.34 -1.25
C GLU A 27 -12.15 -3.68 -1.31
N LEU A 28 -12.05 -2.40 -0.92
CA LEU A 28 -10.76 -1.71 -0.83
C LEU A 28 -9.85 -2.31 0.24
N LEU A 29 -10.43 -2.86 1.29
CA LEU A 29 -9.71 -3.33 2.46
C LEU A 29 -9.52 -4.85 2.50
N LYS A 30 -10.04 -5.59 1.51
CA LYS A 30 -10.01 -7.07 1.53
C LYS A 30 -8.62 -7.69 1.63
N ASN A 31 -7.59 -6.99 1.15
CA ASN A 31 -6.22 -7.47 1.17
C ASN A 31 -5.43 -6.96 2.39
N LEU A 32 -6.06 -6.14 3.23
CA LEU A 32 -5.47 -5.60 4.45
C LEU A 32 -5.91 -6.45 5.63
N THR A 33 -4.93 -6.96 6.37
CA THR A 33 -5.14 -7.81 7.55
C THR A 33 -4.58 -7.11 8.79
N VAL A 34 -5.29 -7.23 9.91
CA VAL A 34 -4.83 -6.74 11.21
C VAL A 34 -4.81 -7.90 12.21
N LYS A 35 -3.69 -8.07 12.87
CA LYS A 35 -3.51 -9.05 13.93
C LYS A 35 -3.20 -8.34 15.25
N ASP A 36 -3.88 -8.75 16.30
CA ASP A 36 -3.68 -8.27 17.66
C ASP A 36 -3.41 -9.43 18.60
N LYS A 37 -2.53 -9.23 19.58
CA LYS A 37 -2.18 -10.28 20.53
C LYS A 37 -3.30 -10.60 21.53
N ILE A 38 -4.17 -9.63 21.81
CA ILE A 38 -5.29 -9.80 22.74
C ILE A 38 -6.51 -10.36 22.00
N ASP A 39 -6.90 -9.75 20.90
CA ASP A 39 -8.18 -10.01 20.23
C ASP A 39 -8.05 -10.86 18.95
N GLY A 40 -6.83 -11.20 18.53
CA GLY A 40 -6.60 -11.98 17.33
C GLY A 40 -6.82 -11.17 16.05
N ASP A 41 -7.63 -11.67 15.13
CA ASP A 41 -7.87 -11.01 13.82
C ASP A 41 -8.91 -9.90 13.96
N LEU A 42 -8.47 -8.65 13.73
CA LEU A 42 -9.30 -7.46 13.75
C LEU A 42 -9.57 -6.89 12.35
N SER A 43 -9.33 -7.67 11.29
CA SER A 43 -9.41 -7.19 9.91
C SER A 43 -10.80 -6.65 9.54
N ASN A 44 -11.87 -7.21 10.11
CA ASN A 44 -13.24 -6.76 9.88
C ASN A 44 -13.60 -5.47 10.65
N GLN A 45 -12.71 -4.99 11.50
CA GLN A 45 -12.93 -3.79 12.32
C GLN A 45 -12.13 -2.59 11.84
N ILE A 46 -11.44 -2.70 10.72
CA ILE A 46 -10.73 -1.58 10.11
C ILE A 46 -11.74 -0.57 9.62
N LYS A 47 -11.53 0.70 9.98
CA LYS A 47 -12.39 1.81 9.58
C LYS A 47 -11.60 2.78 8.69
N ILE A 48 -12.25 3.25 7.64
CA ILE A 48 -11.79 4.41 6.87
C ILE A 48 -12.41 5.64 7.54
N LEU A 49 -11.59 6.59 7.99
CA LEU A 49 -12.09 7.76 8.69
C LEU A 49 -12.84 8.70 7.74
N THR A 50 -13.85 9.38 8.27
CA THR A 50 -14.90 10.09 7.53
C THR A 50 -14.44 11.26 6.65
N ASN A 51 -13.23 11.77 6.89
CA ASN A 51 -12.67 12.84 6.04
C ASN A 51 -12.04 12.32 4.75
N SER A 52 -12.04 11.00 4.56
CA SER A 52 -11.47 10.36 3.39
C SER A 52 -12.57 10.13 2.36
N VAL A 53 -12.46 10.82 1.22
CA VAL A 53 -13.37 10.63 0.09
C VAL A 53 -12.64 9.84 -0.98
N VAL A 54 -13.17 8.67 -1.35
CA VAL A 54 -12.60 7.83 -2.40
C VAL A 54 -13.68 7.66 -3.48
N ASP A 55 -13.38 8.15 -4.68
CA ASP A 55 -14.21 7.93 -5.84
C ASP A 55 -13.66 6.77 -6.66
N LEU A 56 -14.28 5.62 -6.55
CA LEU A 56 -13.81 4.38 -7.19
C LEU A 56 -14.08 4.34 -8.70
N TYR A 57 -14.82 5.29 -9.22
CA TYR A 57 -15.13 5.38 -10.65
C TYR A 57 -14.26 6.38 -11.40
N THR A 58 -13.57 7.27 -10.69
CA THR A 58 -12.75 8.32 -11.30
C THR A 58 -11.27 8.03 -11.04
N PRO A 59 -10.45 7.89 -12.09
CA PRO A 59 -9.00 7.74 -11.93
C PRO A 59 -8.40 8.88 -11.11
N GLY A 60 -7.51 8.53 -10.19
CA GLY A 60 -6.88 9.51 -9.31
C GLY A 60 -6.23 8.85 -8.11
N GLU A 61 -5.73 9.70 -7.23
CA GLU A 61 -5.08 9.31 -5.98
C GLU A 61 -5.87 9.90 -4.80
N TYR A 62 -6.26 9.04 -3.89
CA TYR A 62 -7.15 9.38 -2.78
C TYR A 62 -6.47 9.08 -1.45
N PRO A 63 -5.99 10.10 -0.72
CA PRO A 63 -5.44 9.89 0.62
C PRO A 63 -6.53 9.42 1.58
N VAL A 64 -6.23 8.39 2.36
CA VAL A 64 -7.15 7.86 3.37
C VAL A 64 -6.42 7.68 4.69
N LYS A 65 -7.17 7.76 5.79
CA LYS A 65 -6.70 7.39 7.11
C LYS A 65 -7.46 6.17 7.58
N LEU A 66 -6.73 5.11 7.90
CA LEU A 66 -7.26 3.84 8.37
C LEU A 66 -7.04 3.71 9.87
N GLN A 67 -7.99 3.12 10.56
CA GLN A 67 -7.96 2.99 12.01
C GLN A 67 -8.52 1.66 12.47
N VAL A 68 -7.93 1.11 13.51
CA VAL A 68 -8.44 -0.06 14.21
C VAL A 68 -8.21 0.12 15.72
N SER A 69 -9.13 -0.39 16.52
CA SER A 69 -9.01 -0.42 17.97
C SER A 69 -9.18 -1.84 18.49
N ASN A 70 -8.45 -2.21 19.53
CA ASN A 70 -8.64 -3.49 20.22
C ASN A 70 -9.51 -3.32 21.48
N SER A 71 -9.83 -4.43 22.15
CA SER A 71 -10.66 -4.44 23.37
C SER A 71 -9.99 -3.78 24.57
N ALA A 72 -8.66 -3.65 24.55
CA ALA A 72 -7.91 -2.95 25.61
C ALA A 72 -7.93 -1.42 25.44
N GLY A 73 -8.54 -0.91 24.36
CA GLY A 73 -8.64 0.52 24.06
C GLY A 73 -7.46 1.08 23.28
N ASP A 74 -6.53 0.23 22.84
CA ASP A 74 -5.43 0.67 21.99
C ASP A 74 -5.94 0.93 20.57
N THR A 75 -5.68 2.12 20.07
CA THR A 75 -6.08 2.54 18.73
C THR A 75 -4.85 2.81 17.90
N VAL A 76 -4.78 2.18 16.74
CA VAL A 76 -3.71 2.37 15.77
C VAL A 76 -4.32 2.93 14.49
N SER A 77 -3.70 3.98 13.96
CA SER A 77 -4.10 4.56 12.69
C SER A 77 -2.89 4.81 11.82
N PHE A 78 -3.09 4.77 10.51
CA PHE A 78 -2.06 5.16 9.56
C PHE A 78 -2.68 5.76 8.31
N GLN A 79 -1.88 6.53 7.59
CA GLN A 79 -2.28 7.13 6.33
C GLN A 79 -1.78 6.28 5.17
N ALA A 80 -2.62 6.17 4.14
CA ALA A 80 -2.29 5.48 2.90
C ALA A 80 -2.93 6.23 1.73
N THR A 81 -2.49 5.92 0.52
CA THR A 81 -3.08 6.47 -0.70
C THR A 81 -3.73 5.34 -1.48
N ILE A 82 -5.03 5.48 -1.75
CA ILE A 82 -5.73 4.58 -2.66
C ILE A 82 -5.58 5.14 -4.06
N GLN A 83 -5.06 4.33 -4.96
CA GLN A 83 -4.87 4.69 -6.35
C GLN A 83 -5.94 4.03 -7.20
N VAL A 84 -6.60 4.82 -8.05
CA VAL A 84 -7.56 4.33 -9.05
C VAL A 84 -6.98 4.67 -10.42
N TYR A 85 -6.76 3.65 -11.25
CA TYR A 85 -6.30 3.83 -12.62
C TYR A 85 -7.43 3.59 -13.62
N ASP A 86 -7.28 4.14 -14.83
CA ASP A 86 -8.28 3.99 -15.89
C ASP A 86 -8.26 2.54 -16.41
N ALA A 87 -9.40 1.86 -16.32
CA ALA A 87 -9.55 0.48 -16.77
C ALA A 87 -9.23 0.32 -18.28
N THR A 88 -9.48 1.34 -19.09
CA THR A 88 -9.20 1.31 -20.54
C THR A 88 -7.70 1.38 -20.85
N ASP A 89 -6.89 1.89 -19.94
CA ASP A 89 -5.45 2.04 -20.11
C ASP A 89 -4.66 0.84 -19.57
N ARG A 90 -5.32 -0.15 -18.97
CA ARG A 90 -4.65 -1.25 -18.25
C ARG A 90 -3.53 -1.93 -19.05
N SER A 91 -3.74 -2.19 -20.34
CA SER A 91 -2.73 -2.85 -21.19
C SER A 91 -1.51 -1.97 -21.51
N GLU A 92 -1.61 -0.67 -21.29
CA GLU A 92 -0.57 0.31 -21.60
C GLU A 92 0.16 0.83 -20.36
N ILE A 93 -0.37 0.54 -19.16
CA ILE A 93 0.20 0.95 -17.88
C ILE A 93 1.22 -0.10 -17.42
N PRO A 94 2.44 0.31 -17.05
CA PRO A 94 3.38 -0.61 -16.40
C PRO A 94 2.98 -0.83 -14.94
N PHE A 95 3.04 -2.10 -14.50
CA PHE A 95 2.75 -2.49 -13.13
C PHE A 95 4.05 -2.88 -12.41
N ILE A 96 4.38 -2.11 -11.38
CA ILE A 96 5.56 -2.37 -10.53
C ILE A 96 5.14 -3.34 -9.43
N HIS A 97 5.77 -4.52 -9.43
CA HIS A 97 5.54 -5.53 -8.41
C HIS A 97 6.57 -5.37 -7.31
N LEU A 98 6.11 -5.20 -6.08
CA LEU A 98 6.96 -5.17 -4.90
C LEU A 98 6.91 -6.51 -4.16
N LYS A 99 7.96 -6.83 -3.43
CA LYS A 99 8.02 -8.03 -2.58
C LYS A 99 7.07 -7.92 -1.39
N LYS A 100 6.83 -6.69 -0.91
CA LYS A 100 5.88 -6.33 0.14
C LYS A 100 5.30 -4.95 -0.15
N TYR A 101 4.09 -4.69 0.33
CA TYR A 101 3.41 -3.40 0.14
C TYR A 101 3.21 -2.65 1.46
N LEU A 102 3.50 -3.28 2.59
CA LEU A 102 3.54 -2.65 3.89
C LEU A 102 4.65 -3.30 4.72
N VAL A 103 5.53 -2.48 5.29
CA VAL A 103 6.65 -2.95 6.12
C VAL A 103 6.75 -2.12 7.39
N TYR A 104 7.28 -2.75 8.42
CA TYR A 104 7.63 -2.12 9.69
C TYR A 104 9.13 -1.96 9.76
N THR A 105 9.59 -0.84 10.28
CA THR A 105 11.00 -0.62 10.60
C THR A 105 11.11 0.13 11.93
N LYS A 106 12.22 -0.08 12.63
CA LYS A 106 12.50 0.65 13.86
C LYS A 106 13.06 2.02 13.56
N LYS A 107 12.83 2.96 14.46
CA LYS A 107 13.41 4.30 14.43
C LYS A 107 14.92 4.23 14.18
N GLY A 108 15.39 4.95 13.17
CA GLY A 108 16.78 5.00 12.75
C GLY A 108 17.19 3.93 11.73
N ASP A 109 16.36 2.92 11.48
CA ASP A 109 16.69 1.83 10.55
C ASP A 109 16.15 2.11 9.15
N LYS A 110 16.98 2.73 8.30
CA LYS A 110 16.60 3.05 6.94
C LYS A 110 16.46 1.80 6.07
N LEU A 111 15.38 1.72 5.30
CA LEU A 111 15.14 0.65 4.33
C LEU A 111 15.95 0.88 3.05
N ASP A 112 16.35 -0.22 2.39
CA ASP A 112 16.81 -0.18 1.01
C ASP A 112 15.60 -0.30 0.08
N ALA A 113 15.06 0.85 -0.33
CA ALA A 113 13.83 0.90 -1.10
C ALA A 113 13.90 0.14 -2.43
N ALA A 114 15.04 0.17 -3.10
CA ALA A 114 15.21 -0.55 -4.37
C ALA A 114 15.13 -2.07 -4.22
N SER A 115 15.50 -2.60 -3.06
CA SER A 115 15.48 -4.04 -2.81
C SER A 115 14.08 -4.64 -2.80
N TYR A 116 13.03 -3.83 -2.63
CA TYR A 116 11.64 -4.28 -2.62
C TYR A 116 11.05 -4.47 -4.01
N ILE A 117 11.71 -3.95 -5.05
CA ILE A 117 11.22 -4.12 -6.42
C ILE A 117 11.45 -5.56 -6.88
N SER A 118 10.37 -6.26 -7.21
CA SER A 118 10.42 -7.63 -7.72
C SER A 118 10.57 -7.63 -9.25
N LYS A 119 9.62 -7.03 -9.94
CA LYS A 119 9.59 -6.96 -11.41
C LYS A 119 8.70 -5.81 -11.86
N VAL A 120 8.77 -5.46 -13.15
CA VAL A 120 7.86 -4.50 -13.78
C VAL A 120 7.27 -5.14 -15.03
N CYS A 121 5.95 -5.24 -15.10
CA CYS A 121 5.24 -5.87 -16.20
C CYS A 121 4.31 -4.87 -16.89
N MET A 122 4.10 -5.06 -18.20
CA MET A 122 3.11 -4.30 -18.94
C MET A 122 1.75 -5.01 -18.82
N GLY A 123 0.75 -4.29 -18.29
CA GLY A 123 -0.55 -4.88 -18.05
C GLY A 123 -0.53 -5.98 -16.98
N GLY A 124 -1.64 -6.68 -16.80
CA GLY A 124 -1.75 -7.75 -15.84
C GLY A 124 -2.23 -7.27 -14.46
N ASP A 125 -1.96 -8.04 -13.46
CA ASP A 125 -2.26 -7.74 -12.07
C ASP A 125 -1.05 -8.01 -11.18
N TYR A 126 -1.16 -7.64 -9.91
CA TYR A 126 -0.04 -7.71 -8.97
C TYR A 126 0.27 -9.14 -8.48
N ASP A 127 -0.59 -10.10 -8.78
CA ASP A 127 -0.40 -11.52 -8.46
C ASP A 127 0.27 -12.31 -9.60
N SER A 128 0.57 -11.67 -10.73
CA SER A 128 1.12 -12.35 -11.90
C SER A 128 2.54 -12.86 -11.67
N ASP A 129 2.79 -14.14 -11.99
CA ASP A 129 4.12 -14.75 -11.99
C ASP A 129 4.87 -14.54 -13.32
N VAL A 130 4.29 -13.78 -14.25
CA VAL A 130 4.92 -13.51 -15.55
C VAL A 130 6.22 -12.73 -15.35
N PRO A 131 7.31 -13.06 -16.06
CA PRO A 131 8.53 -12.27 -16.02
C PRO A 131 8.30 -10.81 -16.41
N GLY A 132 9.06 -9.90 -15.82
CA GLY A 132 8.92 -8.46 -16.08
C GLY A 132 9.36 -8.07 -17.50
N ASP A 133 8.62 -7.16 -18.11
CA ASP A 133 8.88 -6.65 -19.47
C ASP A 133 9.77 -5.41 -19.48
N ILE A 134 9.88 -4.74 -18.34
CA ILE A 134 10.65 -3.51 -18.17
C ILE A 134 11.77 -3.74 -17.16
N ASN A 135 12.96 -3.24 -17.47
CA ASN A 135 14.07 -3.32 -16.53
C ASN A 135 13.76 -2.51 -15.28
N LYS A 136 13.81 -3.18 -14.12
CA LYS A 136 13.49 -2.56 -12.83
C LYS A 136 14.45 -1.41 -12.44
N SER A 137 15.62 -1.30 -13.08
CA SER A 137 16.52 -0.16 -12.88
C SER A 137 15.96 1.16 -13.40
N LYS A 138 14.92 1.12 -14.25
CA LYS A 138 14.23 2.31 -14.75
C LYS A 138 13.21 2.89 -13.77
N VAL A 139 12.91 2.19 -12.70
CA VAL A 139 11.97 2.65 -11.68
C VAL A 139 12.57 3.81 -10.91
N LYS A 140 11.81 4.90 -10.83
CA LYS A 140 12.16 6.06 -9.99
C LYS A 140 11.57 5.86 -8.61
N ILE A 141 12.36 6.15 -7.58
CA ILE A 141 11.99 5.95 -6.18
C ILE A 141 11.98 7.30 -5.48
N LYS A 142 10.85 7.61 -4.84
CA LYS A 142 10.71 8.78 -3.98
C LYS A 142 10.46 8.30 -2.55
N ASP A 143 11.50 8.35 -1.73
CA ASP A 143 11.46 7.96 -0.32
C ASP A 143 11.20 9.19 0.54
N GLU A 144 9.98 9.32 1.06
CA GLU A 144 9.57 10.43 1.93
C GLU A 144 9.46 10.00 3.39
N VAL A 145 10.08 8.89 3.76
CA VAL A 145 10.05 8.38 5.12
C VAL A 145 10.95 9.20 6.03
N ASP A 146 10.40 9.70 7.13
CA ASP A 146 11.18 10.23 8.25
C ASP A 146 11.52 9.05 9.19
N TYR A 147 12.72 8.50 9.01
CA TYR A 147 13.15 7.33 9.78
C TYR A 147 13.47 7.64 11.25
N ASP A 148 13.52 8.91 11.61
CA ASP A 148 13.82 9.33 12.99
C ASP A 148 12.57 9.61 13.82
N THR A 149 11.39 9.60 13.19
CA THR A 149 10.12 9.89 13.85
C THR A 149 9.13 8.74 13.64
N PRO A 150 8.66 8.09 14.70
CA PRO A 150 7.61 7.07 14.57
C PRO A 150 6.37 7.60 13.89
N GLY A 151 5.79 6.80 13.01
CA GLY A 151 4.62 7.17 12.23
C GLY A 151 4.47 6.31 10.99
N SER A 152 3.53 6.68 10.13
CA SER A 152 3.32 6.02 8.84
C SER A 152 3.73 6.94 7.70
N TYR A 153 4.40 6.35 6.72
CA TYR A 153 4.95 7.06 5.56
C TYR A 153 4.77 6.20 4.33
N GLU A 154 5.02 6.78 3.16
CA GLU A 154 4.97 6.06 1.90
C GLU A 154 6.24 6.28 1.10
N ILE A 155 6.75 5.20 0.48
CA ILE A 155 7.76 5.27 -0.58
C ILE A 155 7.02 5.11 -1.90
N THR A 156 7.20 6.04 -2.82
CA THR A 156 6.55 6.02 -4.13
C THR A 156 7.50 5.52 -5.19
N TYR A 157 7.08 4.49 -5.92
CA TYR A 157 7.81 3.91 -7.04
C TYR A 157 7.06 4.28 -8.32
N SER A 158 7.75 4.76 -9.33
CA SER A 158 7.14 5.09 -10.61
C SER A 158 8.03 4.72 -11.79
N VAL A 159 7.41 4.36 -12.90
CA VAL A 159 8.11 4.05 -14.14
C VAL A 159 7.24 4.44 -15.32
N LYS A 160 7.89 4.89 -16.39
CA LYS A 160 7.21 5.29 -17.62
C LYS A 160 7.37 4.19 -18.66
N SER A 161 6.27 3.80 -19.30
CA SER A 161 6.31 2.86 -20.41
C SER A 161 6.76 3.52 -21.72
N GLY A 162 7.13 2.71 -22.71
CA GLY A 162 7.41 3.19 -24.08
C GLY A 162 6.21 3.85 -24.73
N LYS A 163 4.99 3.65 -24.23
CA LYS A 163 3.76 4.32 -24.67
C LYS A 163 3.45 5.59 -23.89
N SER A 164 4.42 6.11 -23.15
CA SER A 164 4.31 7.33 -22.34
C SER A 164 3.27 7.29 -21.21
N ARG A 165 2.87 6.09 -20.76
CA ARG A 165 2.03 5.90 -19.57
C ARG A 165 2.91 5.67 -18.35
N THR A 166 2.52 6.22 -17.22
CA THR A 166 3.23 6.07 -15.95
C THR A 166 2.49 5.09 -15.05
N GLY A 167 3.22 4.08 -14.57
CA GLY A 167 2.75 3.20 -13.51
C GLY A 167 3.35 3.62 -12.17
N THR A 168 2.53 3.58 -11.14
CA THR A 168 2.92 3.99 -9.78
C THR A 168 2.45 2.95 -8.77
N VAL A 169 3.30 2.66 -7.80
CA VAL A 169 2.94 1.83 -6.65
C VAL A 169 3.58 2.42 -5.39
N ARG A 170 2.97 2.20 -4.24
CA ARG A 170 3.47 2.70 -2.97
C ARG A 170 3.75 1.56 -2.00
N LEU A 171 4.85 1.69 -1.29
CA LEU A 171 5.18 0.87 -0.12
C LEU A 171 4.84 1.69 1.13
N ILE A 172 3.92 1.18 1.94
CA ILE A 172 3.60 1.80 3.23
C ILE A 172 4.68 1.39 4.23
N VAL A 173 5.29 2.37 4.89
CA VAL A 173 6.34 2.15 5.89
C VAL A 173 5.85 2.67 7.24
N ILE A 174 5.81 1.79 8.22
CA ILE A 174 5.47 2.15 9.59
C ILE A 174 6.75 2.13 10.41
N VAL A 175 7.17 3.32 10.87
CA VAL A 175 8.33 3.48 11.74
C VAL A 175 7.87 3.36 13.18
N THR A 176 8.47 2.44 13.91
CA THR A 176 8.18 2.20 15.33
C THR A 176 9.29 2.74 16.23
N GLU A 177 9.03 2.82 17.53
CA GLU A 177 10.01 3.22 18.53
C GLU A 177 11.27 2.34 18.56
#